data_54cba6e11b9de96a8cc97d2158f459b0
#
_entry.id   54cba6e11b9de96a8cc97d2158f459b0
#
_cell.length_a   1.000
_cell.length_b   1.000
_cell.length_c   1.000
_cell.angle_alpha   90.00
_cell.angle_beta   90.00
_cell.angle_gamma   90.00
#
_symmetry.space_group_name_H-M   'P 1'
#
loop_
_entity.id
_entity.type
_entity.pdbx_description
1 polymer ?
#
loop_
_entity_poly.entity_id
_entity_poly.type
_entity_poly.pdbx_seq_one_letter_code
_entity_poly.pdbx_strand_id
1 'polypeptide(L)'
;MERKSPRDENPYLSARREYGDRYGSAVRDAATWRRFCMGTLVLLAVFGGGMLWLASTNKVVPYIVQVDKQGYAVAIKPGTQVENTDPKVIMAAVGRFIVNLRTTVSDVGAQNALIKSVYDYIADGSSAQTAVGEYYSKADPFGAAQGRTKATRQVQIKTILPEGRSGKAWQVLWTEEAVDEGLVTERSAWRAIITIALSPVQDLSDVLKNPLGIYVVDINVARDIS
;
A
#
# COMPACT_ATOMS: atom_id res chain seq x y z
N MET A 1 60.62 -64.14 -27.44
CA MET A 1 60.78 -62.72 -27.06
C MET A 1 61.34 -61.97 -28.27
N GLU A 2 60.44 -61.47 -29.13
CA GLU A 2 60.79 -60.86 -30.40
C GLU A 2 60.83 -59.33 -30.18
N ARG A 3 62.03 -58.76 -30.16
CA ARG A 3 62.23 -57.29 -30.08
C ARG A 3 61.78 -56.68 -31.42
N LYS A 4 60.66 -56.13 -31.45
CA LYS A 4 60.14 -55.32 -32.56
C LYS A 4 61.10 -54.11 -32.80
N SER A 5 61.74 -54.08 -33.97
CA SER A 5 62.73 -53.11 -34.40
C SER A 5 62.08 -51.71 -34.50
N PRO A 6 62.82 -50.64 -34.09
CA PRO A 6 62.30 -49.20 -34.15
C PRO A 6 62.25 -48.64 -35.58
N ARG A 7 62.42 -49.47 -36.64
CA ARG A 7 62.62 -48.95 -38.01
C ARG A 7 61.38 -48.83 -38.89
N ASP A 8 60.19 -49.14 -38.40
CA ASP A 8 59.02 -49.16 -39.25
C ASP A 8 57.96 -48.06 -38.86
N GLU A 9 58.31 -47.05 -38.12
CA GLU A 9 57.40 -45.92 -37.92
C GLU A 9 57.61 -44.92 -39.03
N ASN A 10 56.70 -44.94 -40.00
CA ASN A 10 56.69 -43.95 -41.07
C ASN A 10 56.61 -42.53 -40.47
N PRO A 11 57.65 -41.65 -40.66
CA PRO A 11 57.73 -40.32 -40.03
C PRO A 11 56.55 -39.41 -40.35
N TYR A 12 55.85 -39.68 -41.45
CA TYR A 12 54.63 -38.97 -41.82
C TYR A 12 53.42 -39.40 -40.94
N LEU A 13 53.35 -40.61 -40.48
CA LEU A 13 52.29 -41.08 -39.60
C LEU A 13 52.48 -40.63 -38.16
N SER A 14 53.73 -40.53 -37.67
CA SER A 14 54.04 -40.01 -36.35
C SER A 14 53.79 -38.50 -36.27
N ALA A 15 54.18 -37.74 -37.29
CA ALA A 15 53.90 -36.31 -37.40
C ALA A 15 52.40 -36.00 -37.46
N ARG A 16 51.65 -36.84 -38.20
CA ARG A 16 50.20 -36.68 -38.31
C ARG A 16 49.48 -37.03 -37.00
N ARG A 17 49.98 -38.00 -36.23
CA ARG A 17 49.46 -38.33 -34.89
C ARG A 17 49.74 -37.18 -33.91
N GLU A 18 50.97 -36.64 -33.91
CA GLU A 18 51.37 -35.54 -33.02
C GLU A 18 50.57 -34.25 -33.34
N TYR A 19 50.31 -33.95 -34.60
CA TYR A 19 49.46 -32.88 -35.04
C TYR A 19 47.99 -33.07 -34.62
N GLY A 20 47.48 -34.31 -34.78
CA GLY A 20 46.13 -34.67 -34.34
C GLY A 20 45.93 -34.61 -32.84
N ASP A 21 46.94 -34.99 -32.05
CA ASP A 21 46.89 -34.89 -30.59
C ASP A 21 46.96 -33.44 -30.08
N ARG A 22 47.78 -32.59 -30.69
CA ARG A 22 47.84 -31.16 -30.33
C ARG A 22 46.58 -30.43 -30.72
N TYR A 23 46.02 -30.70 -31.90
CA TYR A 23 44.77 -30.09 -32.33
C TYR A 23 43.57 -30.63 -31.55
N GLY A 24 43.57 -31.91 -31.20
CA GLY A 24 42.54 -32.56 -30.40
C GLY A 24 42.54 -32.07 -28.94
N SER A 25 43.70 -31.72 -28.36
CA SER A 25 43.78 -31.12 -27.03
C SER A 25 43.18 -29.69 -27.02
N ALA A 26 43.57 -28.86 -28.01
CA ALA A 26 43.04 -27.49 -28.11
C ALA A 26 41.51 -27.44 -28.30
N VAL A 27 40.96 -28.38 -29.08
CA VAL A 27 39.49 -28.47 -29.27
C VAL A 27 38.80 -28.95 -27.98
N ARG A 28 39.38 -29.88 -27.24
CA ARG A 28 38.85 -30.33 -25.95
C ARG A 28 38.93 -29.24 -24.91
N ASP A 29 40.02 -28.49 -24.85
CA ASP A 29 40.17 -27.38 -23.93
C ASP A 29 39.15 -26.28 -24.23
N ALA A 30 38.95 -25.92 -25.51
CA ALA A 30 37.91 -24.99 -25.91
C ALA A 30 36.50 -25.45 -25.57
N ALA A 31 36.23 -26.75 -25.68
CA ALA A 31 34.93 -27.32 -25.28
C ALA A 31 34.73 -27.29 -23.76
N THR A 32 35.79 -27.51 -23.00
CA THR A 32 35.79 -27.43 -21.54
C THR A 32 35.54 -25.98 -21.08
N TRP A 33 36.26 -25.02 -21.65
CA TRP A 33 36.04 -23.60 -21.36
C TRP A 33 34.63 -23.14 -21.70
N ARG A 34 34.06 -23.58 -22.80
CA ARG A 34 32.66 -23.27 -23.15
C ARG A 34 31.68 -23.80 -22.11
N ARG A 35 31.90 -25.03 -21.58
CA ARG A 35 31.07 -25.61 -20.52
C ARG A 35 31.19 -24.83 -19.21
N PHE A 36 32.40 -24.38 -18.86
CA PHE A 36 32.64 -23.52 -17.70
C PHE A 36 31.93 -22.17 -17.84
N CYS A 37 32.07 -21.51 -19.00
CA CYS A 37 31.39 -20.26 -19.27
C CYS A 37 29.87 -20.38 -19.21
N MET A 38 29.30 -21.46 -19.79
CA MET A 38 27.87 -21.73 -19.68
C MET A 38 27.42 -21.94 -18.23
N GLY A 39 28.18 -22.75 -17.46
CA GLY A 39 27.90 -22.96 -16.04
C GLY A 39 27.92 -21.69 -15.24
N THR A 40 28.90 -20.82 -15.48
CA THR A 40 29.01 -19.50 -14.82
C THR A 40 27.86 -18.58 -15.19
N LEU A 41 27.43 -18.56 -16.48
CA LEU A 41 26.28 -17.77 -16.93
C LEU A 41 24.96 -18.21 -16.26
N VAL A 42 24.76 -19.53 -16.16
CA VAL A 42 23.58 -20.08 -15.46
C VAL A 42 23.61 -19.70 -13.98
N LEU A 43 24.77 -19.79 -13.35
CA LEU A 43 24.94 -19.42 -11.95
C LEU A 43 24.65 -17.94 -11.73
N LEU A 44 25.18 -17.05 -12.60
CA LEU A 44 24.89 -15.61 -12.57
C LEU A 44 23.40 -15.30 -12.78
N ALA A 45 22.74 -16.02 -13.69
CA ALA A 45 21.30 -15.86 -13.92
C ALA A 45 20.47 -16.27 -12.68
N VAL A 46 20.85 -17.37 -12.01
CA VAL A 46 20.19 -17.81 -10.77
C VAL A 46 20.41 -16.82 -9.63
N PHE A 47 21.64 -16.36 -9.44
CA PHE A 47 21.92 -15.36 -8.39
C PHE A 47 21.28 -14.01 -8.68
N GLY A 48 21.32 -13.54 -9.93
CA GLY A 48 20.68 -12.30 -10.35
C GLY A 48 19.15 -12.36 -10.19
N GLY A 49 18.55 -13.46 -10.62
CA GLY A 49 17.11 -13.72 -10.42
C GLY A 49 16.73 -13.79 -8.94
N GLY A 50 17.54 -14.47 -8.13
CA GLY A 50 17.35 -14.56 -6.68
C GLY A 50 17.46 -13.18 -5.99
N MET A 51 18.41 -12.34 -6.39
CA MET A 51 18.54 -10.97 -5.89
C MET A 51 17.36 -10.10 -6.28
N LEU A 52 16.90 -10.18 -7.52
CA LEU A 52 15.72 -9.45 -7.97
C LEU A 52 14.46 -9.88 -7.22
N TRP A 53 14.32 -11.19 -7.01
CA TRP A 53 13.22 -11.73 -6.22
C TRP A 53 13.27 -11.26 -4.76
N LEU A 54 14.46 -11.29 -4.13
CA LEU A 54 14.65 -10.80 -2.76
C LEU A 54 14.41 -9.28 -2.65
N ALA A 55 14.85 -8.50 -3.64
CA ALA A 55 14.60 -7.05 -3.69
C ALA A 55 13.12 -6.71 -3.83
N SER A 56 12.34 -7.55 -4.56
CA SER A 56 10.90 -7.37 -4.69
C SER A 56 10.10 -7.76 -3.44
N THR A 57 10.72 -8.50 -2.50
CA THR A 57 10.09 -8.94 -1.24
C THR A 57 10.41 -8.07 -0.04
N ASN A 58 11.13 -6.97 -0.19
CA ASN A 58 11.40 -6.02 0.90
C ASN A 58 10.09 -5.34 1.35
N LYS A 59 9.37 -6.01 2.25
CA LYS A 59 8.22 -5.42 2.93
C LYS A 59 8.75 -4.50 4.04
N VAL A 60 8.57 -3.21 3.86
CA VAL A 60 8.71 -2.25 4.96
C VAL A 60 7.59 -2.59 5.96
N VAL A 61 7.94 -3.16 7.10
CA VAL A 61 6.99 -3.40 8.18
C VAL A 61 7.00 -2.16 9.07
N PRO A 62 5.97 -1.30 8.99
CA PRO A 62 5.88 -0.17 9.90
C PRO A 62 5.65 -0.68 11.31
N TYR A 63 6.47 -0.24 12.25
CA TYR A 63 6.27 -0.50 13.67
C TYR A 63 5.43 0.62 14.27
N ILE A 64 4.26 0.29 14.80
CA ILE A 64 3.43 1.24 15.55
C ILE A 64 3.86 1.14 17.01
N VAL A 65 4.46 2.22 17.52
CA VAL A 65 4.80 2.34 18.93
C VAL A 65 3.59 2.95 19.64
N GLN A 66 2.88 2.15 20.44
CA GLN A 66 1.90 2.68 21.36
C GLN A 66 2.61 3.26 22.59
N VAL A 67 2.43 4.55 22.82
CA VAL A 67 2.94 5.26 24.01
C VAL A 67 1.82 5.42 25.02
N ASP A 68 2.10 5.16 26.28
CA ASP A 68 1.16 5.44 27.36
C ASP A 68 1.10 6.94 27.69
N LYS A 69 0.27 7.31 28.68
CA LYS A 69 0.14 8.69 29.11
C LYS A 69 1.43 9.27 29.73
N GLN A 70 2.39 8.44 30.08
CA GLN A 70 3.69 8.79 30.62
C GLN A 70 4.81 8.83 29.59
N GLY A 71 4.51 8.52 28.31
CA GLY A 71 5.47 8.55 27.20
C GLY A 71 6.33 7.29 27.06
N TYR A 72 6.02 6.20 27.78
CA TYR A 72 6.73 4.93 27.65
C TYR A 72 6.11 4.07 26.54
N ALA A 73 6.97 3.41 25.76
CA ALA A 73 6.55 2.47 24.74
C ALA A 73 5.94 1.22 25.40
N VAL A 74 4.63 1.03 25.26
CA VAL A 74 3.89 -0.10 25.87
C VAL A 74 3.92 -1.35 25.02
N ALA A 75 3.95 -1.22 23.70
CA ALA A 75 4.07 -2.34 22.77
C ALA A 75 4.67 -1.91 21.43
N ILE A 76 5.57 -2.73 20.92
CA ILE A 76 6.06 -2.66 19.53
C ILE A 76 5.40 -3.82 18.82
N LYS A 77 4.34 -3.58 18.03
CA LYS A 77 3.71 -4.62 17.22
C LYS A 77 4.07 -4.40 15.75
N PRO A 78 4.47 -5.46 15.02
CA PRO A 78 4.60 -5.37 13.57
C PRO A 78 3.24 -5.01 12.96
N GLY A 79 3.19 -4.02 12.07
CA GLY A 79 1.95 -3.58 11.40
C GLY A 79 1.26 -4.63 10.51
N THR A 80 1.77 -5.86 10.47
CA THR A 80 1.20 -6.99 9.72
C THR A 80 0.00 -7.67 10.41
N GLN A 81 -0.30 -7.34 11.67
CA GLN A 81 -1.47 -7.88 12.37
C GLN A 81 -2.64 -6.88 12.35
N VAL A 82 -3.17 -6.64 11.16
CA VAL A 82 -4.33 -5.76 10.95
C VAL A 82 -5.62 -6.36 11.51
N GLU A 83 -5.66 -7.68 11.76
CA GLU A 83 -6.87 -8.38 12.24
C GLU A 83 -7.30 -8.04 13.67
N ASN A 84 -6.43 -7.42 14.49
CA ASN A 84 -6.70 -7.06 15.88
C ASN A 84 -6.53 -5.54 16.14
N THR A 85 -6.98 -4.70 15.20
CA THR A 85 -6.99 -3.25 15.45
C THR A 85 -7.98 -2.93 16.56
N ASP A 86 -7.53 -2.20 17.59
CA ASP A 86 -8.38 -1.77 18.71
C ASP A 86 -9.63 -1.05 18.16
N PRO A 87 -10.84 -1.46 18.51
CA PRO A 87 -12.08 -0.79 18.09
C PRO A 87 -12.06 0.72 18.32
N LYS A 88 -11.39 1.21 19.36
CA LYS A 88 -11.25 2.65 19.61
C LYS A 88 -10.48 3.37 18.54
N VAL A 89 -9.48 2.73 17.95
CA VAL A 89 -8.69 3.29 16.86
C VAL A 89 -9.53 3.35 15.58
N ILE A 90 -10.32 2.31 15.31
CA ILE A 90 -11.27 2.30 14.19
C ILE A 90 -12.31 3.42 14.36
N MET A 91 -12.88 3.56 15.57
CA MET A 91 -13.82 4.64 15.88
C MET A 91 -13.21 6.02 15.61
N ALA A 92 -11.97 6.24 16.02
CA ALA A 92 -11.27 7.52 15.79
C ALA A 92 -11.04 7.77 14.29
N ALA A 93 -10.67 6.75 13.52
CA ALA A 93 -10.47 6.86 12.06
C ALA A 93 -11.79 7.14 11.34
N VAL A 94 -12.86 6.40 11.65
CA VAL A 94 -14.20 6.57 11.07
C VAL A 94 -14.78 7.95 11.43
N GLY A 95 -14.60 8.39 12.68
CA GLY A 95 -15.02 9.72 13.11
C GLY A 95 -14.31 10.84 12.36
N ARG A 96 -12.99 10.73 12.21
CA ARG A 96 -12.17 11.68 11.42
C ARG A 96 -12.59 11.69 9.95
N PHE A 97 -12.85 10.53 9.37
CA PHE A 97 -13.32 10.40 7.99
C PHE A 97 -14.62 11.20 7.77
N ILE A 98 -15.63 11.05 8.65
CA ILE A 98 -16.90 11.80 8.57
C ILE A 98 -16.69 13.29 8.75
N VAL A 99 -15.88 13.69 9.74
CA VAL A 99 -15.57 15.12 9.97
C VAL A 99 -14.94 15.71 8.72
N ASN A 100 -13.93 15.09 8.13
CA ASN A 100 -13.24 15.60 6.95
C ASN A 100 -14.15 15.60 5.71
N LEU A 101 -15.00 14.57 5.56
CA LEU A 101 -15.95 14.45 4.44
C LEU A 101 -17.00 15.57 4.45
N ARG A 102 -17.51 15.92 5.63
CA ARG A 102 -18.69 16.78 5.77
C ARG A 102 -18.36 18.22 6.12
N THR A 103 -17.15 18.50 6.63
CA THR A 103 -16.71 19.86 6.95
C THR A 103 -16.47 20.68 5.68
N THR A 104 -16.90 21.92 5.69
CA THR A 104 -16.62 22.90 4.63
C THR A 104 -16.02 24.14 5.24
N VAL A 105 -14.87 24.57 4.71
CA VAL A 105 -14.11 25.73 5.19
C VAL A 105 -13.97 26.79 4.10
N SER A 106 -13.68 28.03 4.48
CA SER A 106 -13.51 29.16 3.56
C SER A 106 -12.13 29.28 2.93
N ASP A 107 -11.15 28.45 3.35
CA ASP A 107 -9.81 28.42 2.78
C ASP A 107 -9.68 27.28 1.78
N VAL A 108 -9.21 27.59 0.54
CA VAL A 108 -9.07 26.63 -0.56
C VAL A 108 -8.03 25.55 -0.22
N GLY A 109 -6.92 25.95 0.41
CA GLY A 109 -5.83 25.02 0.77
C GLY A 109 -6.29 24.02 1.82
N ALA A 110 -6.96 24.52 2.87
CA ALA A 110 -7.52 23.70 3.93
C ALA A 110 -8.61 22.75 3.39
N GLN A 111 -9.49 23.24 2.50
CA GLN A 111 -10.53 22.41 1.88
C GLN A 111 -9.92 21.29 1.03
N ASN A 112 -8.90 21.59 0.24
CA ASN A 112 -8.16 20.57 -0.52
C ASN A 112 -7.52 19.51 0.39
N ALA A 113 -6.95 19.93 1.51
CA ALA A 113 -6.35 19.00 2.48
C ALA A 113 -7.39 18.06 3.10
N LEU A 114 -8.59 18.57 3.43
CA LEU A 114 -9.70 17.74 3.92
C LEU A 114 -10.14 16.72 2.89
N ILE A 115 -10.36 17.13 1.65
CA ILE A 115 -10.78 16.24 0.55
C ILE A 115 -9.72 15.17 0.31
N LYS A 116 -8.45 15.55 0.22
CA LYS A 116 -7.36 14.60 0.05
C LYS A 116 -7.32 13.56 1.17
N SER A 117 -7.45 14.03 2.41
CA SER A 117 -7.50 13.14 3.57
C SER A 117 -8.68 12.17 3.53
N VAL A 118 -9.83 12.53 2.96
CA VAL A 118 -10.96 11.62 2.75
C VAL A 118 -10.58 10.52 1.76
N TYR A 119 -9.99 10.86 0.62
CA TYR A 119 -9.58 9.88 -0.39
C TYR A 119 -8.46 8.96 0.09
N ASP A 120 -7.59 9.40 0.99
CA ASP A 120 -6.57 8.55 1.61
C ASP A 120 -7.18 7.37 2.44
N TYR A 121 -8.45 7.47 2.82
CA TYR A 121 -9.19 6.44 3.56
C TYR A 121 -10.23 5.69 2.72
N ILE A 122 -10.34 5.94 1.43
CA ILE A 122 -11.29 5.25 0.56
C ILE A 122 -10.57 4.13 -0.19
N ALA A 123 -11.18 2.95 -0.27
CA ALA A 123 -10.67 1.87 -1.10
C ALA A 123 -10.95 2.17 -2.57
N ASP A 124 -9.92 2.03 -3.41
CA ASP A 124 -10.04 2.26 -4.86
C ASP A 124 -11.07 1.32 -5.49
N GLY A 125 -11.91 1.86 -6.38
CA GLY A 125 -12.96 1.12 -7.06
C GLY A 125 -14.14 0.68 -6.18
N SER A 126 -14.22 1.19 -4.94
CA SER A 126 -15.30 0.86 -4.00
C SER A 126 -16.57 1.67 -4.25
N SER A 127 -17.71 1.21 -3.70
CA SER A 127 -18.95 1.97 -3.67
C SER A 127 -18.83 3.28 -2.90
N ALA A 128 -17.96 3.32 -1.88
CA ALA A 128 -17.66 4.55 -1.14
C ALA A 128 -17.02 5.62 -2.03
N GLN A 129 -16.12 5.24 -2.95
CA GLN A 129 -15.50 6.20 -3.88
C GLN A 129 -16.55 6.86 -4.77
N THR A 130 -17.49 6.09 -5.30
CA THR A 130 -18.59 6.60 -6.11
C THR A 130 -19.51 7.51 -5.30
N ALA A 131 -19.92 7.06 -4.10
CA ALA A 131 -20.82 7.83 -3.24
C ALA A 131 -20.21 9.16 -2.79
N VAL A 132 -18.93 9.19 -2.43
CA VAL A 132 -18.21 10.41 -2.06
C VAL A 132 -18.02 11.35 -3.26
N GLY A 133 -17.71 10.80 -4.44
CA GLY A 133 -17.62 11.58 -5.68
C GLY A 133 -18.96 12.25 -6.04
N GLU A 134 -20.07 11.51 -5.95
CA GLU A 134 -21.41 12.07 -6.14
C GLU A 134 -21.76 13.11 -5.09
N TYR A 135 -21.40 12.87 -3.84
CA TYR A 135 -21.62 13.86 -2.78
C TYR A 135 -20.88 15.17 -3.08
N TYR A 136 -19.61 15.14 -3.42
CA TYR A 136 -18.83 16.35 -3.72
C TYR A 136 -19.29 17.04 -5.00
N SER A 137 -19.79 16.32 -5.99
CA SER A 137 -20.36 16.93 -7.20
C SER A 137 -21.63 17.75 -6.92
N LYS A 138 -22.42 17.34 -5.92
CA LYS A 138 -23.68 18.00 -5.53
C LYS A 138 -23.47 19.06 -4.45
N ALA A 139 -22.53 18.84 -3.52
CA ALA A 139 -22.37 19.65 -2.33
C ALA A 139 -21.50 20.92 -2.53
N ASP A 140 -20.85 21.07 -3.69
CA ASP A 140 -19.90 22.14 -4.00
C ASP A 140 -18.95 22.47 -2.83
N PRO A 141 -17.99 21.59 -2.51
CA PRO A 141 -17.16 21.72 -1.32
C PRO A 141 -16.30 22.99 -1.32
N PHE A 142 -16.09 23.60 -2.49
CA PHE A 142 -15.34 24.85 -2.64
C PHE A 142 -16.21 26.10 -2.68
N GLY A 143 -17.52 25.96 -2.52
CA GLY A 143 -18.44 27.11 -2.60
C GLY A 143 -18.08 28.23 -1.63
N ALA A 144 -17.80 27.90 -0.37
CA ALA A 144 -17.36 28.88 0.64
C ALA A 144 -15.95 29.43 0.35
N ALA A 145 -15.01 28.56 -0.04
CA ALA A 145 -13.63 28.95 -0.31
C ALA A 145 -13.48 29.83 -1.57
N GLN A 146 -14.41 29.72 -2.51
CA GLN A 146 -14.45 30.52 -3.75
C GLN A 146 -15.45 31.70 -3.70
N GLY A 147 -16.02 31.96 -2.53
CA GLY A 147 -16.94 33.08 -2.32
C GLY A 147 -18.31 32.93 -2.99
N ARG A 148 -18.67 31.70 -3.45
CA ARG A 148 -20.03 31.44 -4.00
C ARG A 148 -21.09 31.30 -2.92
N THR A 149 -20.68 30.94 -1.72
CA THR A 149 -21.48 30.94 -0.51
C THR A 149 -20.63 31.49 0.64
N LYS A 150 -21.23 32.10 1.63
CA LYS A 150 -20.54 32.51 2.86
C LYS A 150 -20.60 31.45 3.94
N ALA A 151 -21.53 30.49 3.80
CA ALA A 151 -21.76 29.47 4.81
C ALA A 151 -20.65 28.42 4.80
N THR A 152 -20.00 28.25 5.94
CA THR A 152 -19.14 27.12 6.25
C THR A 152 -19.92 26.05 6.99
N ARG A 153 -19.38 24.82 7.09
CA ARG A 153 -20.04 23.74 7.80
C ARG A 153 -19.09 23.12 8.82
N GLN A 154 -19.59 23.05 10.05
CA GLN A 154 -18.92 22.37 11.15
C GLN A 154 -19.63 21.08 11.47
N VAL A 155 -18.85 20.04 11.85
CA VAL A 155 -19.34 18.70 12.12
C VAL A 155 -18.97 18.31 13.53
N GLN A 156 -19.96 17.85 14.30
CA GLN A 156 -19.76 17.36 15.65
C GLN A 156 -20.26 15.91 15.76
N ILE A 157 -19.35 14.98 15.95
CA ILE A 157 -19.69 13.57 16.18
C ILE A 157 -20.38 13.43 17.54
N LYS A 158 -21.51 12.74 17.55
CA LYS A 158 -22.27 12.43 18.77
C LYS A 158 -21.96 11.02 19.25
N THR A 159 -22.04 10.05 18.34
CA THR A 159 -21.92 8.64 18.69
C THR A 159 -21.31 7.87 17.52
N ILE A 160 -20.46 6.88 17.83
CA ILE A 160 -19.95 5.90 16.90
C ILE A 160 -20.11 4.53 17.55
N LEU A 161 -20.87 3.63 16.91
CA LEU A 161 -21.15 2.29 17.43
C LEU A 161 -20.83 1.24 16.36
N PRO A 162 -20.27 0.09 16.75
CA PRO A 162 -20.14 -1.02 15.82
C PRO A 162 -21.53 -1.55 15.46
N GLU A 163 -21.74 -1.84 14.19
CA GLU A 163 -22.98 -2.46 13.69
C GLU A 163 -22.73 -3.93 13.38
N GLY A 164 -23.53 -4.80 14.00
CA GLY A 164 -23.38 -6.24 13.87
C GLY A 164 -22.17 -6.81 14.63
N ARG A 165 -21.91 -8.12 14.40
CA ARG A 165 -20.82 -8.86 15.09
C ARG A 165 -19.50 -8.90 14.31
N SER A 166 -19.48 -8.42 13.08
CA SER A 166 -18.33 -8.55 12.20
C SER A 166 -17.22 -7.54 12.50
N GLY A 167 -17.49 -6.47 13.25
CA GLY A 167 -16.55 -5.36 13.49
C GLY A 167 -16.20 -4.54 12.24
N LYS A 168 -16.86 -4.82 11.10
CA LYS A 168 -16.59 -4.15 9.81
C LYS A 168 -17.54 -3.00 9.52
N ALA A 169 -18.76 -3.04 10.06
CA ALA A 169 -19.75 -2.00 9.87
C ALA A 169 -19.85 -1.12 11.13
N TRP A 170 -19.99 0.19 10.92
CA TRP A 170 -20.01 1.19 11.97
C TRP A 170 -21.11 2.20 11.72
N GLN A 171 -21.96 2.40 12.70
CA GLN A 171 -22.94 3.47 12.69
C GLN A 171 -22.36 4.73 13.31
N VAL A 172 -22.49 5.84 12.60
CA VAL A 172 -22.02 7.16 13.06
C VAL A 172 -23.21 8.11 13.09
N LEU A 173 -23.38 8.79 14.22
CA LEU A 173 -24.35 9.88 14.38
C LEU A 173 -23.59 11.16 14.63
N TRP A 174 -23.99 12.25 13.93
CA TRP A 174 -23.39 13.57 14.09
C TRP A 174 -24.38 14.68 13.85
N THR A 175 -24.00 15.89 14.28
CA THR A 175 -24.72 17.12 13.93
C THR A 175 -23.85 17.99 13.02
N GLU A 176 -24.49 18.64 12.07
CA GLU A 176 -23.88 19.65 11.22
C GLU A 176 -24.46 21.02 11.57
N GLU A 177 -23.60 22.00 11.66
CA GLU A 177 -23.94 23.38 11.86
C GLU A 177 -23.44 24.21 10.66
N ALA A 178 -24.36 24.82 9.93
CA ALA A 178 -24.01 25.84 8.94
C ALA A 178 -23.75 27.15 9.66
N VAL A 179 -22.60 27.74 9.39
CA VAL A 179 -22.17 29.01 10.01
C VAL A 179 -21.97 30.05 8.90
N ASP A 180 -22.71 31.12 8.96
CA ASP A 180 -22.58 32.27 8.06
C ASP A 180 -22.27 33.55 8.89
N GLU A 181 -21.20 34.23 8.53
CA GLU A 181 -20.70 35.43 9.23
C GLU A 181 -20.56 35.24 10.78
N GLY A 182 -20.21 34.01 11.20
CA GLY A 182 -20.03 33.67 12.62
C GLY A 182 -21.31 33.28 13.35
N LEU A 183 -22.48 33.31 12.69
CA LEU A 183 -23.74 32.88 13.25
C LEU A 183 -24.16 31.52 12.74
N VAL A 184 -24.66 30.67 13.63
CA VAL A 184 -25.24 29.37 13.25
C VAL A 184 -26.59 29.62 12.59
N THR A 185 -26.69 29.34 11.29
CA THR A 185 -27.89 29.55 10.48
C THR A 185 -28.76 28.31 10.38
N GLU A 186 -28.15 27.11 10.38
CA GLU A 186 -28.88 25.85 10.32
C GLU A 186 -28.18 24.81 11.17
N ARG A 187 -28.95 23.94 11.81
CA ARG A 187 -28.46 22.75 12.52
C ARG A 187 -29.23 21.55 12.02
N SER A 188 -28.50 20.50 11.65
CA SER A 188 -29.11 19.26 11.16
C SER A 188 -28.44 18.05 11.76
N ALA A 189 -29.24 17.00 12.03
CA ALA A 189 -28.73 15.72 12.53
C ALA A 189 -28.65 14.72 11.39
N TRP A 190 -27.57 13.91 11.42
CA TRP A 190 -27.24 12.96 10.37
C TRP A 190 -26.78 11.64 10.97
N ARG A 191 -26.99 10.56 10.20
CA ARG A 191 -26.45 9.25 10.49
C ARG A 191 -25.83 8.65 9.25
N ALA A 192 -24.81 7.80 9.44
CA ALA A 192 -24.28 6.99 8.38
C ALA A 192 -23.98 5.57 8.88
N ILE A 193 -24.08 4.62 7.95
CA ILE A 193 -23.52 3.29 8.10
C ILE A 193 -22.28 3.25 7.21
N ILE A 194 -21.15 2.92 7.79
CA ILE A 194 -19.84 2.87 7.12
C ILE A 194 -19.30 1.46 7.22
N THR A 195 -19.00 0.85 6.09
CA THR A 195 -18.32 -0.45 6.05
C THR A 195 -16.85 -0.23 5.77
N ILE A 196 -15.99 -0.84 6.58
CA ILE A 196 -14.54 -0.75 6.46
C ILE A 196 -13.92 -2.08 6.06
N ALA A 197 -12.79 -2.01 5.36
CA ALA A 197 -11.87 -3.10 5.16
C ALA A 197 -10.53 -2.75 5.80
N LEU A 198 -9.86 -3.75 6.35
CA LEU A 198 -8.51 -3.63 6.88
C LEU A 198 -7.55 -4.26 5.88
N SER A 199 -6.60 -3.49 5.37
CA SER A 199 -5.61 -3.95 4.41
C SER A 199 -4.22 -3.56 4.87
N PRO A 200 -3.24 -4.49 4.87
CA PRO A 200 -1.86 -4.16 5.22
C PRO A 200 -1.30 -3.14 4.25
N VAL A 201 -0.76 -2.05 4.79
CA VAL A 201 -0.11 -1.00 3.98
C VAL A 201 1.31 -1.47 3.66
N GLN A 202 1.69 -1.45 2.38
CA GLN A 202 2.99 -1.93 1.92
C GLN A 202 3.94 -0.80 1.52
N ASP A 203 3.40 0.31 1.04
CA ASP A 203 4.20 1.46 0.58
C ASP A 203 4.36 2.51 1.67
N LEU A 204 5.58 3.07 1.79
CA LEU A 204 5.89 4.11 2.78
C LEU A 204 5.02 5.36 2.62
N SER A 205 4.65 5.72 1.39
CA SER A 205 3.75 6.83 1.09
C SER A 205 2.36 6.64 1.71
N ASP A 206 1.85 5.41 1.67
CA ASP A 206 0.53 5.08 2.19
C ASP A 206 0.54 4.89 3.71
N VAL A 207 1.68 4.41 4.26
CA VAL A 207 1.90 4.38 5.72
C VAL A 207 1.80 5.76 6.33
N LEU A 208 2.31 6.80 5.66
CA LEU A 208 2.24 8.18 6.15
C LEU A 208 0.82 8.76 6.12
N LYS A 209 -0.04 8.29 5.21
CA LYS A 209 -1.42 8.77 5.03
C LYS A 209 -2.42 7.97 5.84
N ASN A 210 -2.33 6.64 5.76
CA ASN A 210 -3.23 5.69 6.42
C ASN A 210 -2.44 4.54 7.07
N PRO A 211 -1.73 4.82 8.17
CA PRO A 211 -0.79 3.88 8.78
C PRO A 211 -1.43 2.57 9.27
N LEU A 212 -2.74 2.59 9.48
CA LEU A 212 -3.49 1.45 9.99
C LEU A 212 -4.14 0.61 8.88
N GLY A 213 -4.07 1.06 7.62
CA GLY A 213 -4.70 0.38 6.50
C GLY A 213 -6.21 0.23 6.66
N ILE A 214 -6.88 1.21 7.29
CA ILE A 214 -8.33 1.24 7.46
C ILE A 214 -8.93 1.91 6.23
N TYR A 215 -9.65 1.17 5.39
CA TYR A 215 -10.27 1.70 4.19
C TYR A 215 -11.79 1.60 4.27
N VAL A 216 -12.46 2.70 3.93
CA VAL A 216 -13.91 2.75 3.75
C VAL A 216 -14.24 2.14 2.40
N VAL A 217 -15.06 1.09 2.39
CA VAL A 217 -15.47 0.37 1.17
C VAL A 217 -16.92 0.68 0.79
N ASP A 218 -17.75 1.06 1.77
CA ASP A 218 -19.12 1.46 1.55
C ASP A 218 -19.56 2.52 2.55
N ILE A 219 -20.39 3.46 2.12
CA ILE A 219 -20.96 4.52 2.96
C ILE A 219 -22.39 4.81 2.52
N ASN A 220 -23.29 4.78 3.49
CA ASN A 220 -24.68 5.19 3.30
C ASN A 220 -25.03 6.28 4.32
N VAL A 221 -25.38 7.46 3.84
CA VAL A 221 -25.67 8.64 4.67
C VAL A 221 -27.16 9.00 4.57
N ALA A 222 -27.79 9.20 5.70
CA ALA A 222 -29.18 9.65 5.78
C ALA A 222 -29.35 10.77 6.81
N ARG A 223 -30.33 11.67 6.57
CA ARG A 223 -30.72 12.67 7.57
C ARG A 223 -31.40 11.97 8.75
N ASP A 224 -31.02 12.31 9.96
CA ASP A 224 -31.70 11.80 11.16
C ASP A 224 -32.88 12.73 11.48
N ILE A 225 -34.10 12.15 11.50
CA ILE A 225 -35.36 12.88 11.63
C ILE A 225 -35.94 12.68 13.06
N SER A 226 -35.14 12.03 13.96
CA SER A 226 -35.59 11.76 15.33
C SER A 226 -35.51 12.96 16.24
#